data_b533ce80df359b6e036f54a134e8ac33
#
_entry.id   b533ce80df359b6e036f54a134e8ac33
#
_cell.length_a   1.000
_cell.length_b   1.000
_cell.length_c   1.000
_cell.angle_alpha   90.00
_cell.angle_beta   90.00
_cell.angle_gamma   90.00
#
_symmetry.space_group_name_H-M   'P 1'
#
loop_
_entity.id
_entity.type
_entity.pdbx_description
1 polymer ?
#
loop_
_entity_poly.entity_id
_entity_poly.type
_entity_poly.pdbx_seq_one_letter_code
_entity_poly.pdbx_strand_id
1 'polypeptide(L)'
;MVKGTHMRVTKKLLHASFVAVVATTALALSACAPQDGAAGGGSTEGSGPAEITVGVVTSETGPLASYGKQYLDGFKAGLDYATDGSNEVNGTKITVDYRDDAGDPDTAVGAVKELIGQGVTILAGSASSGVAAAVAEQAGQNKVLFISGPAAADALTGVNAYTFRSGRQSAQDVATAGTFLGDLNGKTVTVFAQNTAFGKGNEAAVQAILGAKGATVNSVLVAEDVTEFTPFAQQVLAAKPDLVFVAWAGATSGAMWQAMSQQGVLDAVPVVTGLGDSATFGAYGAASEKIKFLNYYFPGAPDNAVNTAMVDAVSTAGGTPDLFTPDGFNAALMVVQAVKEGKGDVEEMVKSLEGFTFQGPKGSLTVRAGDHALIQDMYQVKLVASGGSFAPELVDTVPADEVAPAKK
;
A
#
# COMPACT_ATOMS: atom_id res chain seq x y z
N MET A 1 15.13 3.40 -66.65
CA MET A 1 16.09 2.37 -67.10
C MET A 1 16.34 1.45 -65.93
N VAL A 2 15.99 0.33 -66.02
CA VAL A 2 16.29 -1.06 -66.31
C VAL A 2 15.66 -1.92 -65.21
N LYS A 3 14.68 -2.69 -65.63
CA LYS A 3 14.38 -4.14 -65.58
C LYS A 3 14.58 -4.80 -64.21
N GLY A 4 13.63 -5.44 -63.58
CA GLY A 4 12.63 -6.42 -64.07
C GLY A 4 13.20 -7.83 -64.10
N THR A 5 12.78 -8.69 -63.15
CA THR A 5 12.74 -10.13 -63.43
C THR A 5 11.76 -10.80 -62.45
N HIS A 6 10.65 -11.26 -63.07
CA HIS A 6 9.73 -12.26 -62.50
C HIS A 6 10.35 -13.65 -62.59
N MET A 7 10.10 -14.48 -61.63
CA MET A 7 10.16 -15.92 -61.83
C MET A 7 8.98 -16.63 -61.18
N ARG A 8 8.17 -17.20 -62.03
CA ARG A 8 7.02 -18.09 -61.79
C ARG A 8 7.48 -19.54 -61.72
N VAL A 9 6.51 -20.38 -61.29
CA VAL A 9 6.40 -21.82 -61.63
C VAL A 9 6.81 -22.73 -60.46
N THR A 10 6.07 -23.74 -59.99
CA THR A 10 4.92 -24.53 -60.51
C THR A 10 4.34 -25.36 -59.36
N LYS A 11 3.03 -25.61 -59.49
CA LYS A 11 2.27 -26.65 -58.79
C LYS A 11 2.74 -28.05 -59.16
N LYS A 12 2.78 -28.97 -58.19
CA LYS A 12 2.54 -30.40 -58.50
C LYS A 12 1.60 -31.00 -57.45
N LEU A 13 0.42 -31.36 -57.92
CA LEU A 13 -0.50 -32.32 -57.32
C LEU A 13 0.08 -33.72 -57.50
N LEU A 14 -0.04 -34.58 -56.52
CA LEU A 14 -0.16 -36.02 -56.75
C LEU A 14 -1.15 -36.62 -55.75
N HIS A 15 -2.02 -37.45 -56.31
CA HIS A 15 -3.19 -38.13 -55.75
C HIS A 15 -2.83 -39.50 -55.19
N ALA A 16 -3.82 -40.02 -54.44
CA ALA A 16 -4.14 -41.44 -54.22
C ALA A 16 -3.40 -42.10 -53.02
N SER A 17 -3.98 -42.96 -52.20
CA SER A 17 -5.19 -43.78 -52.33
C SER A 17 -5.60 -44.32 -50.96
N PHE A 18 -6.89 -44.59 -50.84
CA PHE A 18 -7.60 -45.37 -49.85
C PHE A 18 -6.95 -46.69 -49.43
N VAL A 19 -7.01 -47.05 -48.14
CA VAL A 19 -7.40 -48.40 -47.69
C VAL A 19 -8.15 -48.31 -46.40
N ALA A 20 -9.40 -48.76 -46.42
CA ALA A 20 -10.27 -49.00 -45.28
C ALA A 20 -10.02 -50.42 -44.76
N VAL A 21 -9.90 -50.60 -43.43
CA VAL A 21 -10.07 -51.91 -42.81
C VAL A 21 -11.05 -51.76 -41.67
N VAL A 22 -12.20 -52.36 -41.84
CA VAL A 22 -13.26 -52.65 -40.86
C VAL A 22 -12.88 -53.92 -40.12
N ALA A 23 -12.85 -53.90 -38.79
CA ALA A 23 -12.95 -55.15 -38.01
C ALA A 23 -13.82 -54.88 -36.76
N THR A 24 -14.94 -55.50 -36.78
CA THR A 24 -15.99 -55.66 -35.75
C THR A 24 -15.62 -56.72 -34.72
N THR A 25 -16.36 -56.65 -33.60
CA THR A 25 -16.62 -57.65 -32.50
C THR A 25 -15.77 -57.42 -31.25
N ALA A 26 -16.28 -57.55 -30.03
CA ALA A 26 -17.54 -58.13 -29.48
C ALA A 26 -17.83 -57.55 -28.10
N LEU A 27 -19.13 -57.49 -27.75
CA LEU A 27 -19.66 -57.28 -26.41
C LEU A 27 -19.26 -58.41 -25.48
N ALA A 28 -18.90 -58.06 -24.25
CA ALA A 28 -19.01 -58.95 -23.09
C ALA A 28 -19.68 -58.17 -21.93
N LEU A 29 -20.97 -58.44 -21.73
CA LEU A 29 -21.67 -58.14 -20.50
C LEU A 29 -21.20 -59.11 -19.42
N SER A 30 -20.73 -58.55 -18.30
CA SER A 30 -20.64 -59.29 -17.03
C SER A 30 -21.36 -58.49 -15.98
N ALA A 31 -22.54 -58.89 -15.63
CA ALA A 31 -23.27 -58.49 -14.43
C ALA A 31 -22.63 -59.20 -13.24
N CYS A 32 -22.28 -58.46 -12.18
CA CYS A 32 -22.09 -58.99 -10.85
C CYS A 32 -22.66 -58.04 -9.80
N ALA A 33 -23.29 -58.66 -8.85
CA ALA A 33 -24.19 -58.18 -7.82
C ALA A 33 -23.56 -57.23 -6.78
N PRO A 34 -24.39 -56.56 -5.91
CA PRO A 34 -23.92 -55.56 -4.98
C PRO A 34 -23.25 -56.20 -3.76
N GLN A 35 -22.11 -55.67 -3.39
CA GLN A 35 -21.45 -55.95 -2.13
C GLN A 35 -21.47 -54.68 -1.28
N ASP A 36 -22.27 -54.71 -0.22
CA ASP A 36 -22.25 -53.69 0.82
C ASP A 36 -20.86 -53.64 1.46
N GLY A 37 -20.15 -52.54 1.14
CA GLY A 37 -18.92 -52.15 1.76
C GLY A 37 -19.06 -50.73 2.26
N ALA A 38 -19.05 -50.54 3.57
CA ALA A 38 -19.07 -49.24 4.22
C ALA A 38 -17.94 -48.37 3.66
N ALA A 39 -18.28 -47.45 2.78
CA ALA A 39 -17.38 -46.35 2.39
C ALA A 39 -17.41 -45.32 3.50
N GLY A 40 -16.31 -45.29 4.26
CA GLY A 40 -15.95 -44.12 5.04
C GLY A 40 -15.85 -42.92 4.11
N GLY A 41 -16.83 -42.03 4.22
CA GLY A 41 -16.76 -40.73 3.58
C GLY A 41 -15.64 -39.94 4.19
N GLY A 42 -14.44 -40.04 3.62
CA GLY A 42 -13.43 -39.02 3.76
C GLY A 42 -13.95 -37.80 2.98
N SER A 43 -14.44 -36.81 3.69
CA SER A 43 -14.55 -35.45 3.16
C SER A 43 -13.15 -35.06 2.69
N THR A 44 -12.89 -35.08 1.41
CA THR A 44 -11.79 -34.34 0.82
C THR A 44 -12.12 -32.87 1.11
N GLU A 45 -11.57 -32.33 2.20
CA GLU A 45 -11.43 -30.89 2.33
C GLU A 45 -10.81 -30.40 1.03
N GLY A 46 -11.54 -29.56 0.27
CA GLY A 46 -11.07 -29.10 -1.01
C GLY A 46 -9.71 -28.43 -0.85
N SER A 47 -8.66 -29.07 -1.37
CA SER A 47 -7.36 -28.43 -1.48
C SER A 47 -7.52 -27.24 -2.41
N GLY A 48 -7.02 -26.07 -1.98
CA GLY A 48 -6.96 -24.88 -2.83
C GLY A 48 -6.14 -25.13 -4.11
N PRO A 49 -5.98 -24.13 -4.98
CA PRO A 49 -5.14 -24.25 -6.16
C PRO A 49 -3.69 -24.53 -5.76
N ALA A 50 -2.95 -25.25 -6.64
CA ALA A 50 -1.54 -25.58 -6.37
C ALA A 50 -0.64 -24.32 -6.33
N GLU A 51 -1.05 -23.26 -7.01
CA GLU A 51 -0.32 -21.99 -7.10
C GLU A 51 -1.29 -20.82 -7.19
N ILE A 52 -0.93 -19.71 -6.52
CA ILE A 52 -1.61 -18.42 -6.62
C ILE A 52 -0.55 -17.36 -6.92
N THR A 53 -0.82 -16.53 -7.93
CA THR A 53 0.02 -15.36 -8.25
C THR A 53 -0.58 -14.11 -7.61
N VAL A 54 0.26 -13.35 -6.91
CA VAL A 54 -0.06 -12.03 -6.35
C VAL A 54 0.55 -10.97 -7.23
N GLY A 55 -0.25 -10.03 -7.73
CA GLY A 55 0.23 -8.86 -8.47
C GLY A 55 0.59 -7.73 -7.50
N VAL A 56 1.86 -7.37 -7.41
CA VAL A 56 2.31 -6.24 -6.61
C VAL A 56 2.60 -5.07 -7.54
N VAL A 57 1.74 -4.02 -7.44
CA VAL A 57 1.82 -2.82 -8.28
C VAL A 57 2.20 -1.64 -7.39
N THR A 58 3.41 -1.10 -7.55
CA THR A 58 3.91 -0.01 -6.72
C THR A 58 5.00 0.79 -7.43
N SER A 59 5.30 1.99 -6.93
CA SER A 59 6.25 2.92 -7.56
C SER A 59 7.70 2.44 -7.34
N GLU A 60 8.29 1.74 -8.32
CA GLU A 60 9.72 1.45 -8.35
C GLU A 60 10.51 2.60 -8.97
N THR A 61 9.85 3.41 -9.79
CA THR A 61 10.38 4.66 -10.37
C THR A 61 9.47 5.84 -10.05
N GLY A 62 9.87 7.06 -10.46
CA GLY A 62 9.09 8.27 -10.26
C GLY A 62 9.23 8.91 -8.87
N PRO A 63 8.36 9.91 -8.54
CA PRO A 63 8.51 10.73 -7.33
C PRO A 63 8.44 9.97 -6.00
N LEU A 64 7.81 8.81 -5.97
CA LEU A 64 7.59 7.97 -4.79
C LEU A 64 8.42 6.68 -4.78
N ALA A 65 9.46 6.57 -5.62
CA ALA A 65 10.30 5.38 -5.75
C ALA A 65 10.91 4.90 -4.42
N SER A 66 11.32 5.83 -3.55
CA SER A 66 11.82 5.50 -2.20
C SER A 66 10.77 4.75 -1.38
N TYR A 67 9.51 5.20 -1.43
CA TYR A 67 8.40 4.61 -0.69
C TYR A 67 8.00 3.23 -1.25
N GLY A 68 7.98 3.12 -2.59
CA GLY A 68 7.74 1.83 -3.25
C GLY A 68 8.82 0.81 -2.90
N LYS A 69 10.10 1.21 -2.90
CA LYS A 69 11.19 0.33 -2.48
C LYS A 69 11.03 -0.15 -1.04
N GLN A 70 10.74 0.73 -0.09
CA GLN A 70 10.51 0.36 1.31
C GLN A 70 9.36 -0.64 1.44
N TYR A 71 8.26 -0.41 0.70
CA TYR A 71 7.13 -1.32 0.66
C TYR A 71 7.51 -2.69 0.11
N LEU A 72 8.26 -2.76 -0.99
CA LEU A 72 8.71 -4.02 -1.60
C LEU A 72 9.66 -4.80 -0.68
N ASP A 73 10.60 -4.11 -0.03
CA ASP A 73 11.50 -4.74 0.93
C ASP A 73 10.71 -5.35 2.10
N GLY A 74 9.71 -4.63 2.60
CA GLY A 74 8.80 -5.11 3.63
C GLY A 74 7.93 -6.27 3.17
N PHE A 75 7.37 -6.21 1.95
CA PHE A 75 6.52 -7.27 1.41
C PHE A 75 7.29 -8.59 1.26
N LYS A 76 8.51 -8.54 0.74
CA LYS A 76 9.38 -9.72 0.62
C LYS A 76 9.70 -10.31 1.99
N ALA A 77 10.11 -9.47 2.95
CA ALA A 77 10.40 -9.90 4.31
C ALA A 77 9.16 -10.49 5.01
N GLY A 78 7.98 -9.90 4.80
CA GLY A 78 6.73 -10.37 5.38
C GLY A 78 6.25 -11.71 4.80
N LEU A 79 6.43 -11.91 3.49
CA LEU A 79 6.10 -13.17 2.83
C LEU A 79 7.00 -14.30 3.33
N ASP A 80 8.30 -14.04 3.39
CA ASP A 80 9.28 -14.96 3.93
C ASP A 80 8.97 -15.33 5.39
N TYR A 81 8.71 -14.32 6.24
CA TYR A 81 8.33 -14.50 7.64
C TYR A 81 7.05 -15.33 7.81
N ALA A 82 6.00 -15.04 7.03
CA ALA A 82 4.70 -15.69 7.19
C ALA A 82 4.63 -17.12 6.64
N THR A 83 5.64 -17.51 5.84
CA THR A 83 5.72 -18.83 5.19
C THR A 83 6.97 -19.64 5.60
N ASP A 84 7.71 -19.18 6.61
CA ASP A 84 8.99 -19.78 7.04
C ASP A 84 9.96 -19.98 5.84
N GLY A 85 10.01 -19.02 4.91
CA GLY A 85 10.87 -19.03 3.73
C GLY A 85 10.42 -19.93 2.59
N SER A 86 9.30 -20.64 2.72
CA SER A 86 8.84 -21.58 1.69
C SER A 86 8.06 -20.93 0.55
N ASN A 87 7.50 -19.75 0.77
CA ASN A 87 6.49 -19.13 -0.09
C ASN A 87 5.29 -20.06 -0.37
N GLU A 88 4.95 -20.91 0.60
CA GLU A 88 3.86 -21.87 0.48
C GLU A 88 2.99 -21.87 1.73
N VAL A 89 1.68 -21.99 1.57
CA VAL A 89 0.71 -22.13 2.66
C VAL A 89 -0.33 -23.18 2.32
N ASN A 90 -0.51 -24.18 3.20
CA ASN A 90 -1.47 -25.28 3.02
C ASN A 90 -1.35 -26.01 1.66
N GLY A 91 -0.13 -26.14 1.12
CA GLY A 91 0.12 -26.79 -0.18
C GLY A 91 -0.13 -25.87 -1.39
N THR A 92 -0.47 -24.61 -1.17
CA THR A 92 -0.58 -23.60 -2.22
C THR A 92 0.70 -22.76 -2.25
N LYS A 93 1.39 -22.77 -3.37
CA LYS A 93 2.56 -21.92 -3.62
C LYS A 93 2.12 -20.50 -3.93
N ILE A 94 2.77 -19.51 -3.33
CA ILE A 94 2.56 -18.09 -3.60
C ILE A 94 3.69 -17.60 -4.50
N THR A 95 3.34 -17.13 -5.68
CA THR A 95 4.26 -16.42 -6.60
C THR A 95 3.89 -14.95 -6.66
N VAL A 96 4.85 -14.09 -7.00
CA VAL A 96 4.64 -12.63 -7.02
C VAL A 96 5.08 -12.08 -8.36
N ASP A 97 4.17 -11.36 -9.02
CA ASP A 97 4.45 -10.57 -10.23
C ASP A 97 4.53 -9.09 -9.85
N TYR A 98 5.72 -8.50 -9.95
CA TYR A 98 5.99 -7.12 -9.61
C TYR A 98 5.82 -6.22 -10.82
N ARG A 99 5.13 -5.09 -10.64
CA ARG A 99 4.87 -4.08 -11.68
C ARG A 99 5.15 -2.68 -11.15
N ASP A 100 5.93 -1.93 -11.90
CA ASP A 100 6.17 -0.50 -11.63
C ASP A 100 4.98 0.33 -12.11
N ASP A 101 4.37 1.10 -11.20
CA ASP A 101 3.33 2.06 -11.53
C ASP A 101 3.88 3.46 -11.83
N ALA A 102 5.17 3.69 -11.61
CA ALA A 102 5.85 4.98 -11.77
C ALA A 102 5.16 6.17 -11.05
N GLY A 103 4.22 5.90 -10.14
CA GLY A 103 3.34 6.89 -9.52
C GLY A 103 2.20 7.37 -10.43
N ASP A 104 1.99 6.74 -11.59
CA ASP A 104 1.02 7.12 -12.61
C ASP A 104 -0.20 6.19 -12.62
N PRO A 105 -1.44 6.72 -12.45
CA PRO A 105 -2.64 5.90 -12.41
C PRO A 105 -2.94 5.14 -13.71
N ASP A 106 -2.63 5.69 -14.88
CA ASP A 106 -2.92 5.04 -16.17
C ASP A 106 -1.97 3.86 -16.40
N THR A 107 -0.70 4.02 -16.05
CA THR A 107 0.30 2.95 -16.05
C THR A 107 -0.13 1.80 -15.13
N ALA A 108 -0.56 2.13 -13.91
CA ALA A 108 -1.04 1.14 -12.95
C ALA A 108 -2.28 0.38 -13.46
N VAL A 109 -3.27 1.09 -14.03
CA VAL A 109 -4.48 0.48 -14.60
C VAL A 109 -4.12 -0.47 -15.75
N GLY A 110 -3.15 -0.11 -16.60
CA GLY A 110 -2.63 -0.98 -17.64
C GLY A 110 -2.06 -2.29 -17.07
N ALA A 111 -1.16 -2.19 -16.10
CA ALA A 111 -0.54 -3.33 -15.42
C ALA A 111 -1.58 -4.22 -14.70
N VAL A 112 -2.53 -3.62 -13.98
CA VAL A 112 -3.60 -4.35 -13.28
C VAL A 112 -4.49 -5.11 -14.25
N LYS A 113 -4.88 -4.52 -15.39
CA LYS A 113 -5.69 -5.21 -16.41
C LYS A 113 -4.96 -6.40 -17.01
N GLU A 114 -3.65 -6.29 -17.24
CA GLU A 114 -2.84 -7.41 -17.70
C GLU A 114 -2.79 -8.53 -16.65
N LEU A 115 -2.55 -8.20 -15.38
CA LEU A 115 -2.52 -9.17 -14.28
C LEU A 115 -3.86 -9.90 -14.14
N ILE A 116 -4.97 -9.16 -14.14
CA ILE A 116 -6.33 -9.74 -14.07
C ILE A 116 -6.59 -10.61 -15.29
N GLY A 117 -6.18 -10.18 -16.50
CA GLY A 117 -6.28 -10.96 -17.74
C GLY A 117 -5.49 -12.28 -17.72
N GLN A 118 -4.45 -12.36 -16.87
CA GLN A 118 -3.66 -13.56 -16.61
C GLN A 118 -4.25 -14.45 -15.50
N GLY A 119 -5.37 -14.03 -14.89
CA GLY A 119 -6.03 -14.77 -13.82
C GLY A 119 -5.58 -14.42 -12.42
N VAL A 120 -4.85 -13.31 -12.23
CA VAL A 120 -4.48 -12.82 -10.90
C VAL A 120 -5.72 -12.32 -10.17
N THR A 121 -5.91 -12.83 -8.95
CA THR A 121 -7.07 -12.52 -8.09
C THR A 121 -6.70 -11.76 -6.82
N ILE A 122 -5.41 -11.55 -6.56
CA ILE A 122 -4.89 -10.79 -5.42
C ILE A 122 -3.94 -9.72 -5.94
N LEU A 123 -4.23 -8.47 -5.62
CA LEU A 123 -3.40 -7.30 -5.90
C LEU A 123 -2.89 -6.68 -4.59
N ALA A 124 -1.69 -6.13 -4.59
CA ALA A 124 -1.13 -5.39 -3.47
C ALA A 124 -0.34 -4.15 -3.95
N GLY A 125 -0.16 -3.14 -3.11
CA GLY A 125 0.44 -1.83 -3.43
C GLY A 125 -0.60 -0.74 -3.18
N SER A 126 -0.47 0.47 -3.58
CA SER A 126 0.62 1.24 -4.14
C SER A 126 1.11 2.31 -3.13
N ALA A 127 2.18 3.06 -3.48
CA ALA A 127 2.62 4.21 -2.68
C ALA A 127 1.79 5.48 -2.95
N SER A 128 1.30 5.65 -4.18
CA SER A 128 0.50 6.80 -4.61
C SER A 128 -0.98 6.61 -4.29
N SER A 129 -1.60 7.59 -3.61
CA SER A 129 -3.03 7.57 -3.33
C SER A 129 -3.89 7.67 -4.60
N GLY A 130 -3.41 8.35 -5.64
CA GLY A 130 -4.09 8.42 -6.94
C GLY A 130 -4.08 7.07 -7.65
N VAL A 131 -2.93 6.41 -7.66
CA VAL A 131 -2.78 5.06 -8.20
C VAL A 131 -3.65 4.06 -7.44
N ALA A 132 -3.56 4.06 -6.10
CA ALA A 132 -4.35 3.14 -5.28
C ALA A 132 -5.87 3.31 -5.50
N ALA A 133 -6.35 4.54 -5.72
CA ALA A 133 -7.75 4.79 -6.06
C ALA A 133 -8.15 4.15 -7.41
N ALA A 134 -7.30 4.29 -8.42
CA ALA A 134 -7.52 3.69 -9.74
C ALA A 134 -7.47 2.15 -9.68
N VAL A 135 -6.53 1.58 -8.92
CA VAL A 135 -6.44 0.12 -8.70
C VAL A 135 -7.67 -0.39 -7.91
N ALA A 136 -8.11 0.33 -6.88
CA ALA A 136 -9.30 -0.03 -6.10
C ALA A 136 -10.57 -0.07 -6.97
N GLU A 137 -10.69 0.86 -7.94
CA GLU A 137 -11.80 0.82 -8.91
C GLU A 137 -11.75 -0.46 -9.77
N GLN A 138 -10.57 -0.82 -10.30
CA GLN A 138 -10.39 -2.06 -11.06
C GLN A 138 -10.67 -3.30 -10.20
N ALA A 139 -10.22 -3.31 -8.95
CA ALA A 139 -10.46 -4.40 -8.00
C ALA A 139 -11.96 -4.61 -7.75
N GLY A 140 -12.71 -3.52 -7.50
CA GLY A 140 -14.16 -3.59 -7.32
C GLY A 140 -14.91 -4.06 -8.57
N GLN A 141 -14.53 -3.54 -9.75
CA GLN A 141 -15.16 -3.92 -11.03
C GLN A 141 -14.93 -5.38 -11.40
N ASN A 142 -13.75 -5.92 -11.11
CA ASN A 142 -13.35 -7.29 -11.49
C ASN A 142 -13.47 -8.29 -10.34
N LYS A 143 -13.89 -7.86 -9.15
CA LYS A 143 -14.02 -8.69 -7.94
C LYS A 143 -12.71 -9.42 -7.60
N VAL A 144 -11.61 -8.70 -7.57
CA VAL A 144 -10.31 -9.19 -7.14
C VAL A 144 -9.91 -8.50 -5.83
N LEU A 145 -9.24 -9.22 -4.95
CA LEU A 145 -8.77 -8.68 -3.67
C LEU A 145 -7.67 -7.63 -3.94
N PHE A 146 -7.77 -6.46 -3.32
CA PHE A 146 -6.73 -5.44 -3.33
C PHE A 146 -6.36 -5.04 -1.91
N ILE A 147 -5.07 -5.20 -1.55
CA ILE A 147 -4.49 -4.77 -0.28
C ILE A 147 -3.66 -3.52 -0.53
N SER A 148 -4.27 -2.36 -0.25
CA SER A 148 -3.64 -1.05 -0.43
C SER A 148 -2.55 -0.81 0.61
N GLY A 149 -1.34 -0.46 0.15
CA GLY A 149 -0.14 -0.21 0.96
C GLY A 149 -0.03 1.21 1.53
N PRO A 150 1.08 1.93 1.25
CA PRO A 150 1.37 3.24 1.84
C PRO A 150 0.40 4.38 1.48
N ALA A 151 -0.40 4.21 0.43
CA ALA A 151 -1.37 5.21 -0.02
C ALA A 151 -2.34 5.60 1.10
N ALA A 152 -2.31 6.87 1.55
CA ALA A 152 -2.98 7.27 2.78
C ALA A 152 -4.35 7.92 2.61
N ALA A 153 -4.83 8.20 1.37
CA ALA A 153 -6.11 8.88 1.19
C ALA A 153 -7.28 8.13 1.85
N ASP A 154 -8.06 8.82 2.68
CA ASP A 154 -9.20 8.25 3.40
C ASP A 154 -10.31 7.72 2.47
N ALA A 155 -10.36 8.22 1.22
CA ALA A 155 -11.31 7.77 0.22
C ALA A 155 -11.17 6.28 -0.13
N LEU A 156 -10.00 5.67 0.10
CA LEU A 156 -9.74 4.25 -0.12
C LEU A 156 -10.43 3.35 0.91
N THR A 157 -10.66 3.84 2.12
CA THR A 157 -11.31 3.10 3.19
C THR A 157 -12.81 2.98 2.89
N GLY A 158 -13.33 1.76 2.83
CA GLY A 158 -14.74 1.49 2.53
C GLY A 158 -15.16 1.85 1.10
N VAL A 159 -14.22 1.96 0.14
CA VAL A 159 -14.53 2.32 -1.24
C VAL A 159 -15.29 1.21 -1.98
N ASN A 160 -15.00 -0.05 -1.67
CA ASN A 160 -15.70 -1.24 -2.15
C ASN A 160 -15.40 -2.44 -1.24
N ALA A 161 -16.05 -3.57 -1.48
CA ALA A 161 -15.91 -4.79 -0.68
C ALA A 161 -14.54 -5.50 -0.85
N TYR A 162 -13.77 -5.19 -1.87
CA TYR A 162 -12.54 -5.90 -2.24
C TYR A 162 -11.26 -5.16 -1.86
N THR A 163 -11.37 -3.92 -1.36
CA THR A 163 -10.21 -3.07 -1.04
C THR A 163 -9.96 -3.00 0.46
N PHE A 164 -8.78 -3.42 0.88
CA PHE A 164 -8.29 -3.46 2.25
C PHE A 164 -7.08 -2.54 2.42
N ARG A 165 -6.72 -2.21 3.66
CA ARG A 165 -5.52 -1.40 3.96
C ARG A 165 -4.51 -2.20 4.77
N SER A 166 -3.25 -2.15 4.34
CA SER A 166 -2.11 -2.65 5.13
C SER A 166 -1.34 -1.55 5.86
N GLY A 167 -1.65 -0.28 5.56
CA GLY A 167 -1.05 0.91 6.16
C GLY A 167 -2.08 1.86 6.79
N ARG A 168 -1.57 2.99 7.32
CA ARG A 168 -2.41 4.04 7.91
C ARG A 168 -3.20 4.82 6.85
N GLN A 169 -4.07 5.71 7.31
CA GLN A 169 -4.79 6.68 6.49
C GLN A 169 -4.68 8.10 7.06
N SER A 170 -4.97 9.12 6.23
CA SER A 170 -4.80 10.54 6.60
C SER A 170 -5.56 10.94 7.86
N ALA A 171 -6.74 10.38 8.09
CA ALA A 171 -7.50 10.62 9.33
C ALA A 171 -6.72 10.19 10.60
N GLN A 172 -5.95 9.08 10.54
CA GLN A 172 -5.11 8.66 11.67
C GLN A 172 -3.95 9.64 11.89
N ASP A 173 -3.31 10.12 10.80
CA ASP A 173 -2.25 11.13 10.88
C ASP A 173 -2.78 12.42 11.55
N VAL A 174 -3.93 12.93 11.11
CA VAL A 174 -4.51 14.16 11.64
C VAL A 174 -5.04 13.98 13.06
N ALA A 175 -5.64 12.82 13.38
CA ALA A 175 -6.07 12.50 14.75
C ALA A 175 -4.87 12.47 15.70
N THR A 176 -3.75 11.84 15.27
CA THR A 176 -2.49 11.82 16.03
C THR A 176 -1.98 13.24 16.29
N ALA A 177 -1.94 14.10 15.25
CA ALA A 177 -1.59 15.52 15.45
C ALA A 177 -2.51 16.18 16.46
N GLY A 178 -3.80 15.90 16.41
CA GLY A 178 -4.82 16.44 17.30
C GLY A 178 -4.64 16.08 18.78
N THR A 179 -3.83 15.07 19.12
CA THR A 179 -3.55 14.69 20.52
C THR A 179 -2.54 15.62 21.20
N PHE A 180 -1.70 16.32 20.45
CA PHE A 180 -0.63 17.17 21.00
C PHE A 180 -0.65 18.63 20.54
N LEU A 181 -1.67 19.08 19.80
CA LEU A 181 -1.77 20.46 19.31
C LEU A 181 -2.40 21.45 20.30
N GLY A 182 -3.07 20.96 21.35
CA GLY A 182 -3.76 21.79 22.33
C GLY A 182 -5.09 22.34 21.83
N ASP A 183 -5.55 23.47 22.40
CA ASP A 183 -6.83 24.07 22.04
C ASP A 183 -6.75 24.80 20.69
N LEU A 184 -7.61 24.40 19.77
CA LEU A 184 -7.72 24.93 18.42
C LEU A 184 -8.98 25.80 18.20
N ASN A 185 -9.78 25.99 19.24
CA ASN A 185 -11.00 26.79 19.12
C ASN A 185 -10.70 28.24 18.72
N GLY A 186 -11.30 28.70 17.63
CA GLY A 186 -11.07 30.03 17.07
C GLY A 186 -9.71 30.24 16.41
N LYS A 187 -8.89 29.19 16.26
CA LYS A 187 -7.61 29.23 15.59
C LYS A 187 -7.74 29.02 14.08
N THR A 188 -6.81 29.59 13.32
CA THR A 188 -6.68 29.35 11.89
C THR A 188 -5.60 28.31 11.61
N VAL A 189 -5.97 27.22 10.94
CA VAL A 189 -5.07 26.18 10.49
C VAL A 189 -4.94 26.25 8.97
N THR A 190 -3.72 26.45 8.47
CA THR A 190 -3.44 26.38 7.03
C THR A 190 -2.85 25.01 6.68
N VAL A 191 -3.51 24.27 5.81
CA VAL A 191 -2.98 23.05 5.20
C VAL A 191 -2.07 23.44 4.06
N PHE A 192 -0.79 23.09 4.14
CA PHE A 192 0.17 23.25 3.07
C PHE A 192 0.47 21.88 2.47
N ALA A 193 -0.01 21.62 1.26
CA ALA A 193 0.02 20.27 0.70
C ALA A 193 0.20 20.28 -0.82
N GLN A 194 0.64 19.14 -1.36
CA GLN A 194 0.59 18.90 -2.81
C GLN A 194 -0.86 18.75 -3.28
N ASN A 195 -1.18 19.24 -4.48
CA ASN A 195 -2.49 19.12 -5.11
C ASN A 195 -2.71 17.72 -5.71
N THR A 196 -2.51 16.70 -4.90
CA THR A 196 -2.66 15.26 -5.21
C THR A 196 -3.83 14.66 -4.45
N ALA A 197 -4.18 13.40 -4.72
CA ALA A 197 -5.16 12.67 -3.92
C ALA A 197 -4.75 12.58 -2.44
N PHE A 198 -3.45 12.43 -2.15
CA PHE A 198 -2.91 12.45 -0.79
C PHE A 198 -3.09 13.82 -0.12
N GLY A 199 -2.68 14.90 -0.77
CA GLY A 199 -2.78 16.25 -0.20
C GLY A 199 -4.22 16.69 0.04
N LYS A 200 -5.12 16.44 -0.92
CA LYS A 200 -6.56 16.70 -0.78
C LYS A 200 -7.21 15.84 0.32
N GLY A 201 -6.76 14.58 0.45
CA GLY A 201 -7.22 13.71 1.52
C GLY A 201 -6.84 14.26 2.90
N ASN A 202 -5.61 14.78 3.05
CA ASN A 202 -5.18 15.44 4.28
C ASN A 202 -5.93 16.74 4.55
N GLU A 203 -6.17 17.57 3.53
CA GLU A 203 -7.01 18.78 3.66
C GLU A 203 -8.39 18.43 4.21
N ALA A 204 -9.04 17.43 3.62
CA ALA A 204 -10.35 16.97 4.07
C ALA A 204 -10.31 16.41 5.51
N ALA A 205 -9.28 15.65 5.87
CA ALA A 205 -9.11 15.12 7.23
C ALA A 205 -8.86 16.23 8.25
N VAL A 206 -8.04 17.25 7.93
CA VAL A 206 -7.82 18.41 8.78
C VAL A 206 -9.13 19.18 8.98
N GLN A 207 -9.90 19.39 7.91
CA GLN A 207 -11.22 20.05 8.02
C GLN A 207 -12.18 19.24 8.90
N ALA A 208 -12.21 17.91 8.74
CA ALA A 208 -13.11 17.04 9.49
C ALA A 208 -12.73 16.93 10.98
N ILE A 209 -11.43 16.84 11.30
CA ILE A 209 -10.95 16.51 12.64
C ILE A 209 -10.59 17.79 13.43
N LEU A 210 -9.73 18.65 12.87
CA LEU A 210 -9.33 19.89 13.55
C LEU A 210 -10.38 20.98 13.41
N GLY A 211 -11.09 21.05 12.28
CA GLY A 211 -12.24 21.92 12.11
C GLY A 211 -13.36 21.61 13.11
N ALA A 212 -13.62 20.33 13.40
CA ALA A 212 -14.58 19.92 14.43
C ALA A 212 -14.15 20.34 15.86
N LYS A 213 -12.87 20.62 16.10
CA LYS A 213 -12.33 21.20 17.34
C LYS A 213 -12.41 22.73 17.37
N GLY A 214 -13.12 23.36 16.43
CA GLY A 214 -13.34 24.80 16.35
C GLY A 214 -12.30 25.58 15.55
N ALA A 215 -11.39 24.92 14.84
CA ALA A 215 -10.45 25.57 13.95
C ALA A 215 -11.11 26.06 12.64
N THR A 216 -10.71 27.22 12.15
CA THR A 216 -10.97 27.64 10.76
C THR A 216 -9.85 27.06 9.88
N VAL A 217 -10.20 26.25 8.90
CA VAL A 217 -9.24 25.59 8.00
C VAL A 217 -9.23 26.25 6.64
N ASN A 218 -8.05 26.61 6.15
CA ASN A 218 -7.78 26.99 4.79
C ASN A 218 -6.61 26.19 4.21
N SER A 219 -6.33 26.31 2.90
CA SER A 219 -5.27 25.53 2.27
C SER A 219 -4.46 26.31 1.26
N VAL A 220 -3.21 25.93 1.10
CA VAL A 220 -2.30 26.27 0.00
C VAL A 220 -1.92 24.95 -0.67
N LEU A 221 -2.56 24.65 -1.79
CA LEU A 221 -2.32 23.43 -2.56
C LEU A 221 -1.38 23.73 -3.73
N VAL A 222 -0.30 22.99 -3.84
CA VAL A 222 0.77 23.17 -4.82
C VAL A 222 0.68 22.08 -5.88
N ALA A 223 0.69 22.45 -7.16
CA ALA A 223 0.68 21.48 -8.25
C ALA A 223 1.93 20.56 -8.17
N GLU A 224 1.78 19.32 -8.57
CA GLU A 224 2.80 18.27 -8.38
C GLU A 224 4.07 18.49 -9.21
N ASP A 225 3.95 19.19 -10.33
CA ASP A 225 5.04 19.54 -11.24
C ASP A 225 5.85 20.78 -10.81
N VAL A 226 5.45 21.45 -9.72
CA VAL A 226 6.16 22.60 -9.17
C VAL A 226 7.48 22.17 -8.52
N THR A 227 8.54 22.92 -8.84
CA THR A 227 9.89 22.73 -8.27
C THR A 227 10.40 23.94 -7.48
N GLU A 228 9.70 25.10 -7.55
CA GLU A 228 10.06 26.34 -6.84
C GLU A 228 8.96 26.68 -5.83
N PHE A 229 9.29 26.65 -4.55
CA PHE A 229 8.32 26.71 -3.45
C PHE A 229 8.26 28.05 -2.71
N THR A 230 9.19 28.98 -3.00
CA THR A 230 9.22 30.30 -2.36
C THR A 230 7.89 31.05 -2.42
N PRO A 231 7.18 31.14 -3.56
CA PRO A 231 5.92 31.87 -3.63
C PRO A 231 4.83 31.22 -2.74
N PHE A 232 4.87 29.90 -2.59
CA PHE A 232 3.86 29.17 -1.79
C PHE A 232 4.14 29.32 -0.29
N ALA A 233 5.41 29.31 0.13
CA ALA A 233 5.78 29.62 1.51
C ALA A 233 5.35 31.03 1.90
N GLN A 234 5.47 32.00 0.98
CA GLN A 234 4.95 33.37 1.18
C GLN A 234 3.42 33.41 1.26
N GLN A 235 2.70 32.59 0.48
CA GLN A 235 1.24 32.47 0.58
C GLN A 235 0.81 31.92 1.95
N VAL A 236 1.55 30.93 2.48
CA VAL A 236 1.31 30.40 3.84
C VAL A 236 1.45 31.51 4.88
N LEU A 237 2.52 32.34 4.82
CA LEU A 237 2.69 33.47 5.73
C LEU A 237 1.59 34.54 5.56
N ALA A 238 1.21 34.82 4.32
CA ALA A 238 0.15 35.81 4.03
C ALA A 238 -1.22 35.39 4.57
N ALA A 239 -1.48 34.10 4.71
CA ALA A 239 -2.71 33.58 5.33
C ALA A 239 -2.76 33.81 6.87
N LYS A 240 -1.65 34.21 7.50
CA LYS A 240 -1.52 34.47 8.93
C LYS A 240 -2.10 33.35 9.81
N PRO A 241 -1.69 32.08 9.61
CA PRO A 241 -2.22 30.98 10.36
C PRO A 241 -1.71 30.98 11.81
N ASP A 242 -2.48 30.41 12.73
CA ASP A 242 -2.02 30.04 14.07
C ASP A 242 -1.26 28.70 14.06
N LEU A 243 -1.47 27.88 13.03
CA LEU A 243 -0.84 26.58 12.81
C LEU A 243 -0.75 26.25 11.32
N VAL A 244 0.36 25.69 10.90
CA VAL A 244 0.50 25.07 9.56
C VAL A 244 0.54 23.56 9.69
N PHE A 245 -0.37 22.87 9.00
CA PHE A 245 -0.33 21.43 8.84
C PHE A 245 0.26 21.12 7.45
N VAL A 246 1.43 20.46 7.42
CA VAL A 246 2.10 20.12 6.15
C VAL A 246 1.82 18.67 5.79
N ALA A 247 1.28 18.44 4.57
CA ALA A 247 1.09 17.12 3.98
C ALA A 247 1.86 17.02 2.67
N TRP A 248 3.09 16.56 2.75
CA TRP A 248 4.01 16.49 1.61
C TRP A 248 4.68 15.13 1.51
N ALA A 249 4.91 14.67 0.27
CA ALA A 249 5.48 13.35 0.01
C ALA A 249 6.46 13.39 -1.19
N GLY A 250 7.44 12.47 -1.18
CA GLY A 250 8.30 12.19 -2.31
C GLY A 250 9.43 13.18 -2.56
N ALA A 251 9.94 13.16 -3.78
CA ALA A 251 11.23 13.73 -4.16
C ALA A 251 11.38 15.24 -3.95
N THR A 252 10.28 16.01 -3.94
CA THR A 252 10.31 17.47 -3.76
C THR A 252 10.30 17.93 -2.30
N SER A 253 10.20 17.01 -1.33
CA SER A 253 10.15 17.33 0.10
C SER A 253 11.33 18.19 0.56
N GLY A 254 12.55 17.86 0.14
CA GLY A 254 13.73 18.63 0.51
C GLY A 254 13.67 20.10 0.09
N ALA A 255 13.32 20.38 -1.17
CA ALA A 255 13.21 21.74 -1.70
C ALA A 255 12.07 22.52 -1.03
N MET A 256 10.94 21.85 -0.75
CA MET A 256 9.81 22.45 -0.04
C MET A 256 10.21 22.89 1.39
N TRP A 257 10.83 22.01 2.17
CA TRP A 257 11.28 22.34 3.53
C TRP A 257 12.34 23.44 3.53
N GLN A 258 13.24 23.43 2.56
CA GLN A 258 14.22 24.51 2.39
C GLN A 258 13.54 25.86 2.15
N ALA A 259 12.53 25.92 1.28
CA ALA A 259 11.78 27.16 1.04
C ALA A 259 11.01 27.61 2.28
N MET A 260 10.36 26.71 3.02
CA MET A 260 9.67 27.02 4.29
C MET A 260 10.63 27.63 5.31
N SER A 261 11.82 27.06 5.44
CA SER A 261 12.87 27.58 6.34
C SER A 261 13.39 28.95 5.88
N GLN A 262 13.78 29.09 4.61
CA GLN A 262 14.35 30.33 4.05
C GLN A 262 13.38 31.52 4.08
N GLN A 263 12.10 31.27 3.92
CA GLN A 263 11.07 32.29 4.01
C GLN A 263 10.63 32.59 5.43
N GLY A 264 11.22 31.90 6.44
CA GLY A 264 10.94 32.16 7.86
C GLY A 264 9.60 31.60 8.34
N VAL A 265 8.94 30.71 7.61
CA VAL A 265 7.67 30.11 8.05
C VAL A 265 7.84 29.36 9.37
N LEU A 266 8.94 28.59 9.49
CA LEU A 266 9.22 27.78 10.70
C LEU A 266 9.56 28.64 11.93
N ASP A 267 9.87 29.93 11.73
CA ASP A 267 10.10 30.89 12.82
C ASP A 267 8.84 31.67 13.19
N ALA A 268 7.94 31.84 12.23
CA ALA A 268 6.78 32.71 12.37
C ALA A 268 5.54 31.99 12.93
N VAL A 269 5.41 30.68 12.69
CA VAL A 269 4.19 29.92 13.02
C VAL A 269 4.54 28.48 13.41
N PRO A 270 3.83 27.89 14.40
CA PRO A 270 3.94 26.46 14.70
C PRO A 270 3.63 25.59 13.47
N VAL A 271 4.44 24.57 13.25
CA VAL A 271 4.28 23.62 12.13
C VAL A 271 4.12 22.21 12.68
N VAL A 272 3.17 21.47 12.12
CA VAL A 272 2.99 20.03 12.34
C VAL A 272 3.04 19.29 11.01
N THR A 273 3.68 18.13 11.00
CA THR A 273 3.77 17.28 9.80
C THR A 273 4.00 15.82 10.19
N GLY A 274 3.71 14.89 9.26
CA GLY A 274 4.25 13.54 9.33
C GLY A 274 5.77 13.57 9.16
N LEU A 275 6.50 12.89 10.03
CA LEU A 275 7.93 12.67 9.81
C LEU A 275 8.08 11.81 8.54
N GLY A 276 8.82 12.33 7.57
CA GLY A 276 9.13 11.63 6.33
C GLY A 276 10.06 10.43 6.54
N ASP A 277 10.47 9.80 5.46
CA ASP A 277 11.49 8.76 5.49
C ASP A 277 12.87 9.32 5.87
N SER A 278 13.81 8.43 6.18
CA SER A 278 15.15 8.81 6.67
C SER A 278 15.92 9.70 5.68
N ALA A 279 15.64 9.59 4.38
CA ALA A 279 16.24 10.46 3.36
C ALA A 279 15.80 11.93 3.51
N THR A 280 14.66 12.19 4.13
CA THR A 280 14.09 13.54 4.33
C THR A 280 14.65 14.22 5.59
N PHE A 281 15.20 13.47 6.56
CA PHE A 281 15.60 14.03 7.87
C PHE A 281 16.55 15.21 7.76
N GLY A 282 17.51 15.15 6.86
CA GLY A 282 18.46 16.24 6.62
C GLY A 282 17.81 17.54 6.11
N ALA A 283 16.67 17.44 5.43
CA ALA A 283 15.95 18.59 4.90
C ALA A 283 15.26 19.43 5.99
N TYR A 284 14.88 18.82 7.10
CA TYR A 284 14.35 19.55 8.25
C TYR A 284 15.45 20.35 8.97
N GLY A 285 16.69 19.84 9.00
CA GLY A 285 17.85 20.51 9.59
C GLY A 285 17.63 20.96 11.03
N ALA A 286 18.27 22.05 11.43
CA ALA A 286 18.10 22.66 12.75
C ALA A 286 16.67 23.16 13.01
N ALA A 287 15.87 23.37 11.97
CA ALA A 287 14.47 23.75 12.10
C ALA A 287 13.58 22.62 12.63
N SER A 288 14.07 21.38 12.66
CA SER A 288 13.35 20.23 13.22
C SER A 288 12.90 20.42 14.66
N GLU A 289 13.64 21.19 15.47
CA GLU A 289 13.26 21.52 16.84
C GLU A 289 11.97 22.36 16.95
N LYS A 290 11.56 23.04 15.87
CA LYS A 290 10.38 23.90 15.77
C LYS A 290 9.17 23.17 15.17
N ILE A 291 9.38 21.95 14.66
CA ILE A 291 8.36 21.16 14.02
C ILE A 291 7.85 20.10 15.00
N LYS A 292 6.53 19.96 15.11
CA LYS A 292 5.90 18.85 15.82
C LYS A 292 5.67 17.71 14.82
N PHE A 293 6.26 16.56 15.08
CA PHE A 293 6.14 15.41 14.20
C PHE A 293 5.15 14.39 14.74
N LEU A 294 4.15 14.06 13.95
CA LEU A 294 3.49 12.77 14.04
C LEU A 294 4.32 11.75 13.24
N ASN A 295 4.22 10.48 13.58
CA ASN A 295 4.93 9.45 12.84
C ASN A 295 4.08 8.17 12.75
N TYR A 296 4.20 7.53 11.61
CA TYR A 296 3.57 6.24 11.38
C TYR A 296 4.45 5.09 11.88
N TYR A 297 5.73 5.14 11.53
CA TYR A 297 6.70 4.12 11.90
C TYR A 297 8.14 4.64 11.74
N PHE A 298 9.00 4.23 12.64
CA PHE A 298 10.45 4.13 12.45
C PHE A 298 10.96 2.90 13.23
N PRO A 299 12.08 2.27 12.84
CA PRO A 299 12.51 0.98 13.41
C PRO A 299 12.62 0.91 14.93
N GLY A 300 12.91 2.04 15.58
CA GLY A 300 13.06 2.14 17.04
C GLY A 300 11.78 2.45 17.82
N ALA A 301 10.61 2.65 17.17
CA ALA A 301 9.38 2.96 17.89
C ALA A 301 8.71 1.70 18.47
N PRO A 302 8.49 0.62 17.70
CA PRO A 302 7.91 -0.60 18.25
C PRO A 302 8.96 -1.48 18.94
N ASP A 303 8.60 -2.01 20.10
CA ASP A 303 9.43 -2.97 20.83
C ASP A 303 8.72 -4.35 20.86
N ASN A 304 8.89 -5.14 19.80
CA ASN A 304 8.32 -6.48 19.70
C ASN A 304 9.11 -7.37 18.73
N ALA A 305 8.94 -8.69 18.86
CA ALA A 305 9.68 -9.69 18.09
C ALA A 305 9.42 -9.63 16.58
N VAL A 306 8.21 -9.22 16.15
CA VAL A 306 7.87 -9.13 14.72
C VAL A 306 8.59 -7.94 14.07
N ASN A 307 8.68 -6.81 14.78
CA ASN A 307 9.47 -5.67 14.32
C ASN A 307 10.95 -6.04 14.19
N THR A 308 11.51 -6.72 15.20
CA THR A 308 12.91 -7.19 15.15
C THR A 308 13.12 -8.09 13.93
N ALA A 309 12.24 -9.07 13.70
CA ALA A 309 12.35 -9.99 12.57
C ALA A 309 12.28 -9.25 11.22
N MET A 310 11.38 -8.28 11.06
CA MET A 310 11.29 -7.46 9.85
C MET A 310 12.58 -6.64 9.63
N VAL A 311 13.06 -5.97 10.68
CA VAL A 311 14.27 -5.13 10.62
C VAL A 311 15.49 -5.97 10.24
N ASP A 312 15.66 -7.14 10.86
CA ASP A 312 16.77 -8.05 10.59
C ASP A 312 16.71 -8.63 9.17
N ALA A 313 15.54 -9.06 8.71
CA ALA A 313 15.35 -9.60 7.36
C ALA A 313 15.67 -8.58 6.28
N VAL A 314 15.11 -7.37 6.38
CA VAL A 314 15.35 -6.29 5.41
C VAL A 314 16.80 -5.86 5.42
N SER A 315 17.42 -5.70 6.60
CA SER A 315 18.84 -5.32 6.73
C SER A 315 19.77 -6.39 6.18
N THR A 316 19.49 -7.66 6.42
CA THR A 316 20.26 -8.81 5.90
C THR A 316 20.18 -8.87 4.37
N ALA A 317 19.05 -8.50 3.79
CA ALA A 317 18.87 -8.39 2.34
C ALA A 317 19.54 -7.12 1.74
N GLY A 318 20.20 -6.29 2.55
CA GLY A 318 20.86 -5.06 2.12
C GLY A 318 19.91 -3.86 1.93
N GLY A 319 18.67 -3.97 2.40
CA GLY A 319 17.70 -2.88 2.47
C GLY A 319 17.88 -2.02 3.73
N THR A 320 17.12 -0.95 3.82
CA THR A 320 17.04 -0.08 5.01
C THR A 320 15.59 -0.06 5.48
N PRO A 321 15.29 -0.65 6.66
CA PRO A 321 13.95 -0.56 7.24
C PRO A 321 13.59 0.90 7.51
N ASP A 322 12.43 1.34 7.00
CA ASP A 322 12.03 2.74 7.09
C ASP A 322 10.49 2.85 7.07
N LEU A 323 9.99 4.06 6.95
CA LEU A 323 8.62 4.51 7.15
C LEU A 323 7.54 3.55 6.59
N PHE A 324 7.71 3.01 5.39
CA PHE A 324 6.72 2.17 4.70
C PHE A 324 7.06 0.68 4.62
N THR A 325 8.15 0.28 5.26
CA THR A 325 8.52 -1.15 5.37
C THR A 325 7.42 -1.99 6.05
N PRO A 326 6.80 -1.53 7.17
CA PRO A 326 5.74 -2.30 7.81
C PRO A 326 4.47 -2.45 6.95
N ASP A 327 4.17 -1.51 6.04
CA ASP A 327 3.00 -1.62 5.17
C ASP A 327 3.13 -2.80 4.21
N GLY A 328 4.31 -3.00 3.64
CA GLY A 328 4.62 -4.15 2.80
C GLY A 328 4.57 -5.45 3.60
N PHE A 329 5.18 -5.46 4.78
CA PHE A 329 5.18 -6.62 5.66
C PHE A 329 3.75 -7.03 6.05
N ASN A 330 2.93 -6.10 6.49
CA ASN A 330 1.52 -6.33 6.82
C ASN A 330 0.73 -6.84 5.60
N ALA A 331 0.97 -6.26 4.41
CA ALA A 331 0.32 -6.72 3.19
C ALA A 331 0.61 -8.18 2.90
N ALA A 332 1.86 -8.62 3.08
CA ALA A 332 2.24 -10.01 2.91
C ALA A 332 1.56 -10.94 3.94
N LEU A 333 1.49 -10.54 5.22
CA LEU A 333 0.73 -11.29 6.24
C LEU A 333 -0.75 -11.44 5.86
N MET A 334 -1.36 -10.36 5.36
CA MET A 334 -2.76 -10.36 4.90
C MET A 334 -2.94 -11.24 3.65
N VAL A 335 -1.99 -11.22 2.71
CA VAL A 335 -1.99 -12.12 1.53
C VAL A 335 -1.95 -13.58 1.99
N VAL A 336 -1.04 -13.94 2.89
CA VAL A 336 -0.92 -15.32 3.39
C VAL A 336 -2.20 -15.75 4.09
N GLN A 337 -2.83 -14.89 4.90
CA GLN A 337 -4.13 -15.15 5.51
C GLN A 337 -5.22 -15.38 4.46
N ALA A 338 -5.30 -14.53 3.45
CA ALA A 338 -6.28 -14.64 2.37
C ALA A 338 -6.10 -15.93 1.56
N VAL A 339 -4.86 -16.30 1.22
CA VAL A 339 -4.57 -17.55 0.50
C VAL A 339 -4.91 -18.77 1.36
N LYS A 340 -4.56 -18.73 2.65
CA LYS A 340 -4.77 -19.82 3.61
C LYS A 340 -6.24 -20.17 3.79
N GLU A 341 -7.08 -19.16 3.99
CA GLU A 341 -8.50 -19.34 4.31
C GLU A 341 -9.37 -19.33 3.04
N GLY A 342 -9.02 -18.51 2.05
CA GLY A 342 -9.80 -18.36 0.82
C GLY A 342 -9.67 -19.52 -0.16
N LYS A 343 -8.57 -20.29 -0.11
CA LYS A 343 -8.36 -21.48 -0.96
C LYS A 343 -8.64 -21.24 -2.46
N GLY A 344 -8.35 -20.02 -2.93
CA GLY A 344 -8.58 -19.60 -4.31
C GLY A 344 -9.90 -18.88 -4.58
N ASP A 345 -10.83 -18.85 -3.63
CA ASP A 345 -12.09 -18.11 -3.74
C ASP A 345 -11.93 -16.71 -3.16
N VAL A 346 -12.20 -15.68 -3.97
CA VAL A 346 -12.00 -14.27 -3.58
C VAL A 346 -12.97 -13.82 -2.50
N GLU A 347 -14.21 -14.27 -2.52
CA GLU A 347 -15.21 -13.89 -1.50
C GLU A 347 -14.82 -14.47 -0.13
N GLU A 348 -14.27 -15.68 -0.08
CA GLU A 348 -13.76 -16.26 1.16
C GLU A 348 -12.43 -15.57 1.60
N MET A 349 -11.59 -15.12 0.64
CA MET A 349 -10.42 -14.27 0.95
C MET A 349 -10.84 -12.96 1.64
N VAL A 350 -11.82 -12.25 1.06
CA VAL A 350 -12.39 -11.01 1.61
C VAL A 350 -12.89 -11.26 3.02
N LYS A 351 -13.76 -12.25 3.20
CA LYS A 351 -14.33 -12.61 4.49
C LYS A 351 -13.28 -12.99 5.54
N SER A 352 -12.19 -13.64 5.13
CA SER A 352 -11.09 -14.01 6.04
C SER A 352 -10.30 -12.82 6.58
N LEU A 353 -10.35 -11.68 5.87
CA LEU A 353 -9.68 -10.45 6.27
C LEU A 353 -10.60 -9.51 7.08
N GLU A 354 -11.91 -9.65 6.97
CA GLU A 354 -12.87 -8.86 7.76
C GLU A 354 -12.78 -9.22 9.25
N GLY A 355 -12.32 -8.27 10.06
CA GLY A 355 -12.07 -8.48 11.49
C GLY A 355 -10.77 -9.21 11.81
N PHE A 356 -9.92 -9.49 10.83
CA PHE A 356 -8.65 -10.17 11.03
C PHE A 356 -7.74 -9.34 11.96
N THR A 357 -7.32 -9.97 13.05
CA THR A 357 -6.37 -9.41 14.00
C THR A 357 -5.08 -10.22 13.97
N PHE A 358 -3.95 -9.55 13.83
CA PHE A 358 -2.64 -10.19 13.70
C PHE A 358 -1.55 -9.40 14.41
N GLN A 359 -0.43 -10.07 14.67
CA GLN A 359 0.77 -9.44 15.18
C GLN A 359 1.62 -8.99 13.98
N GLY A 360 1.76 -7.68 13.83
CA GLY A 360 2.62 -7.07 12.83
C GLY A 360 3.81 -6.34 13.47
N PRO A 361 4.65 -5.66 12.69
CA PRO A 361 5.80 -4.91 13.20
C PRO A 361 5.42 -3.83 14.23
N LYS A 362 4.21 -3.30 14.18
CA LYS A 362 3.70 -2.30 15.13
C LYS A 362 2.90 -2.90 16.29
N GLY A 363 2.96 -4.20 16.51
CA GLY A 363 2.20 -4.91 17.53
C GLY A 363 0.88 -5.47 17.00
N SER A 364 -0.16 -5.43 17.82
CA SER A 364 -1.49 -5.94 17.44
C SER A 364 -2.19 -5.00 16.47
N LEU A 365 -2.55 -5.51 15.30
CA LEU A 365 -3.21 -4.81 14.22
C LEU A 365 -4.55 -5.46 13.94
N THR A 366 -5.58 -4.67 13.62
CA THR A 366 -6.91 -5.21 13.30
C THR A 366 -7.44 -4.58 12.01
N VAL A 367 -7.81 -5.41 11.06
CA VAL A 367 -8.60 -5.01 9.89
C VAL A 367 -10.05 -4.85 10.32
N ARG A 368 -10.59 -3.64 10.30
CA ARG A 368 -11.98 -3.38 10.70
C ARG A 368 -12.96 -3.93 9.66
N ALA A 369 -13.86 -4.83 10.08
CA ALA A 369 -14.72 -5.58 9.16
C ALA A 369 -15.65 -4.71 8.29
N GLY A 370 -16.10 -3.54 8.79
CA GLY A 370 -17.14 -2.76 8.10
C GLY A 370 -16.63 -1.91 6.93
N ASP A 371 -15.36 -1.51 6.97
CA ASP A 371 -14.78 -0.59 5.98
C ASP A 371 -13.32 -0.87 5.63
N HIS A 372 -12.75 -1.94 6.16
CA HIS A 372 -11.41 -2.46 5.90
C HIS A 372 -10.26 -1.50 6.29
N ALA A 373 -10.51 -0.54 7.20
CA ALA A 373 -9.47 0.28 7.80
C ALA A 373 -8.53 -0.59 8.64
N LEU A 374 -7.22 -0.31 8.58
CA LEU A 374 -6.27 -0.91 9.50
C LEU A 374 -6.21 -0.08 10.80
N ILE A 375 -6.59 -0.69 11.91
CA ILE A 375 -6.57 -0.08 13.25
C ILE A 375 -5.25 -0.41 13.91
N GLN A 376 -4.50 0.62 14.32
CA GLN A 376 -3.11 0.52 14.74
C GLN A 376 -2.68 1.74 15.56
N ASP A 377 -1.67 1.57 16.41
CA ASP A 377 -1.05 2.66 17.13
C ASP A 377 -0.33 3.63 16.18
N MET A 378 -0.26 4.90 16.60
CA MET A 378 0.51 5.94 15.93
C MET A 378 1.51 6.53 16.92
N TYR A 379 2.44 7.35 16.43
CA TYR A 379 3.52 7.88 17.27
C TYR A 379 3.61 9.39 17.21
N GLN A 380 3.97 9.98 18.35
CA GLN A 380 4.55 11.31 18.41
C GLN A 380 6.05 11.20 18.53
N VAL A 381 6.78 11.93 17.71
CA VAL A 381 8.26 11.85 17.66
C VAL A 381 8.88 13.23 17.64
N LYS A 382 10.16 13.31 17.99
CA LYS A 382 11.03 14.44 17.72
C LYS A 382 12.22 13.98 16.89
N LEU A 383 12.78 14.87 16.11
CA LEU A 383 13.97 14.62 15.35
C LEU A 383 15.16 15.26 16.06
N VAL A 384 16.15 14.47 16.43
CA VAL A 384 17.32 14.90 17.21
C VAL A 384 18.60 14.78 16.41
N ALA A 385 19.56 15.68 16.64
CA ALA A 385 20.87 15.59 16.02
C ALA A 385 21.60 14.33 16.51
N SER A 386 22.15 13.54 15.60
CA SER A 386 22.83 12.28 15.87
C SER A 386 23.94 12.02 14.85
N GLY A 387 25.20 11.91 15.31
CA GLY A 387 26.32 11.51 14.47
C GLY A 387 26.59 12.39 13.23
N GLY A 388 26.25 13.67 13.27
CA GLY A 388 26.34 14.58 12.12
C GLY A 388 25.13 14.51 11.16
N SER A 389 24.09 13.76 11.53
CA SER A 389 22.80 13.64 10.84
C SER A 389 21.67 13.87 11.85
N PHE A 390 20.48 13.38 11.54
CA PHE A 390 19.32 13.42 12.43
C PHE A 390 18.74 12.01 12.60
N ALA A 391 18.16 11.74 13.78
CA ALA A 391 17.48 10.50 14.08
C ALA A 391 16.15 10.76 14.81
N PRO A 392 15.11 9.95 14.57
CA PRO A 392 13.85 10.05 15.29
C PRO A 392 14.00 9.50 16.71
N GLU A 393 13.36 10.18 17.66
CA GLU A 393 13.21 9.73 19.06
C GLU A 393 11.74 9.70 19.40
N LEU A 394 11.28 8.58 19.95
CA LEU A 394 9.89 8.40 20.38
C LEU A 394 9.58 9.36 21.55
N VAL A 395 8.54 10.13 21.40
CA VAL A 395 7.99 11.00 22.46
C VAL A 395 6.83 10.30 23.15
N ASP A 396 5.90 9.77 22.36
CA ASP A 396 4.71 9.10 22.88
C ASP A 396 4.15 8.10 21.83
N THR A 397 3.47 7.07 22.33
CA THR A 397 2.68 6.15 21.54
C THR A 397 1.20 6.50 21.72
N VAL A 398 0.54 6.86 20.64
CA VAL A 398 -0.89 7.17 20.64
C VAL A 398 -1.67 5.91 20.34
N PRO A 399 -2.49 5.41 21.28
CA PRO A 399 -3.22 4.15 21.13
C PRO A 399 -4.16 4.14 19.92
N ALA A 400 -4.32 2.96 19.34
CA ALA A 400 -5.10 2.74 18.14
C ALA A 400 -6.56 3.20 18.24
N ASP A 401 -7.19 3.10 19.42
CA ASP A 401 -8.56 3.50 19.67
C ASP A 401 -8.74 5.02 19.74
N GLU A 402 -7.70 5.77 20.14
CA GLU A 402 -7.72 7.25 20.16
C GLU A 402 -7.62 7.86 18.76
N VAL A 403 -7.01 7.14 17.83
CA VAL A 403 -6.76 7.63 16.46
C VAL A 403 -7.49 6.83 15.39
N ALA A 404 -8.36 5.91 15.78
CA ALA A 404 -9.17 5.15 14.86
C ALA A 404 -9.99 6.09 13.96
N PRO A 405 -9.96 5.90 12.63
CA PRO A 405 -10.77 6.73 11.73
C PRO A 405 -12.25 6.49 11.96
N ALA A 406 -13.08 7.50 11.69
CA ALA A 406 -14.53 7.35 11.73
C ALA A 406 -14.95 6.17 10.84
N LYS A 407 -15.94 5.40 11.29
CA LYS A 407 -16.51 4.30 10.50
C LYS A 407 -17.25 4.87 9.29
N LYS A 408 -17.08 4.21 8.15
CA LYS A 408 -17.82 4.50 6.91
C LYS A 408 -18.97 3.53 6.71
#